data_d93e1ed36c6d802d21fd2482039fc00b
#
_entry.id   d93e1ed36c6d802d21fd2482039fc00b
#
_cell.length_a   1.000
_cell.length_b   1.000
_cell.length_c   1.000
_cell.angle_alpha   90.00
_cell.angle_beta   90.00
_cell.angle_gamma   90.00
#
_symmetry.space_group_name_H-M   'P 1'
#
loop_
_entity.id
_entity.type
_entity.pdbx_description
1 polymer ?
#
loop_
_entity_poly.entity_id
_entity_poly.type
_entity_poly.pdbx_seq_one_letter_code
_entity_poly.pdbx_strand_id
1 'polypeptide(L)'
;MTTSRHQTRRRFLRLASAGTGLAALSLYMPLGPAWAASNKVNDKPGRVLVIGAGMAGLAAAWELEAAGYQVDIVESSDRVGGRVQTLREPFSGDLYAEAGAVALAGSYDHANRYIDELGLERADWAMPPLKPLYHLRGERIVLDPDQPPMWPFELSAEERRLGPQGIVERFILEHLPEGFDDETRWQDPAMLALDQMTMAEFMRHNGASQAAVELIGGTQWFGAFIDSGSMMASAMSSFGLFGASAPFLIAGGNDRLPHAMAERLNSTIHFGHEVVGIEQDDNGARVHAKKNGEMLSFECDRVICTAPAPIVKQFDFSPALPSAQRAAIEGIDYADTVRTYFEVDRGFWFDEGVSGTAMTDLPIEEVATQPYSRAGGPQMPAVIESHVRGAGTAALVERGDGMTDYVLGQIEKVHPKIRDHAGKGFHRHWGGDPHARAAYSVPTPGQITRHLSKLGQPHGRIHFAGEHTTILSATIEGALRSGARAAREVVEAMPA
;
A
#
# COMPACT_ATOMS: atom_id res chain seq x y z
N MET A 1 20.34 13.04 21.92
CA MET A 1 20.30 12.19 20.71
C MET A 1 19.75 10.77 20.94
N THR A 2 19.66 10.29 22.16
CA THR A 2 19.09 8.98 22.53
C THR A 2 17.55 8.90 22.64
N THR A 3 16.87 10.02 22.67
CA THR A 3 15.41 10.12 22.89
C THR A 3 14.57 9.78 21.64
N SER A 4 15.06 10.01 20.42
CA SER A 4 14.32 9.72 19.17
C SER A 4 14.21 8.22 18.90
N ARG A 5 15.31 7.46 19.01
CA ARG A 5 15.30 5.99 18.83
C ARG A 5 14.31 5.27 19.75
N HIS A 6 14.24 5.70 21.01
CA HIS A 6 13.32 5.10 21.98
C HIS A 6 11.85 5.43 21.72
N GLN A 7 11.55 6.55 21.07
CA GLN A 7 10.18 6.95 20.78
C GLN A 7 9.60 6.18 19.59
N THR A 8 10.31 6.05 18.46
CA THR A 8 9.87 5.31 17.29
C THR A 8 9.75 3.80 17.60
N ARG A 9 10.74 3.23 18.28
CA ARG A 9 10.73 1.83 18.74
C ARG A 9 9.57 1.51 19.69
N ARG A 10 9.33 2.36 20.69
CA ARG A 10 8.21 2.20 21.63
C ARG A 10 6.85 2.36 20.95
N ARG A 11 6.74 3.19 19.90
CA ARG A 11 5.51 3.35 19.12
C ARG A 11 5.22 2.12 18.27
N PHE A 12 6.21 1.58 17.55
CA PHE A 12 6.05 0.36 16.74
C PHE A 12 5.57 -0.84 17.60
N LEU A 13 6.21 -1.08 18.74
CA LEU A 13 5.83 -2.17 19.65
C LEU A 13 4.41 -2.01 20.23
N ARG A 14 3.97 -0.77 20.48
CA ARG A 14 2.60 -0.51 20.91
C ARG A 14 1.58 -0.79 19.82
N LEU A 15 1.92 -0.58 18.55
CA LEU A 15 1.04 -0.87 17.42
C LEU A 15 0.96 -2.38 17.12
N ALA A 16 2.05 -3.10 17.33
CA ALA A 16 2.08 -4.55 17.22
C ALA A 16 1.34 -5.27 18.39
N SER A 17 1.17 -4.58 19.54
CA SER A 17 0.53 -5.13 20.76
C SER A 17 -0.77 -4.43 21.20
N ALA A 18 -1.15 -3.30 20.60
CA ALA A 18 -2.21 -2.47 21.14
C ALA A 18 -3.60 -2.84 20.66
N GLY A 19 -4.24 -3.62 21.49
CA GLY A 19 -5.63 -3.45 21.85
C GLY A 19 -5.84 -2.63 23.12
N THR A 20 -5.22 -1.48 23.33
CA THR A 20 -5.60 -0.57 24.44
C THR A 20 -5.32 0.88 24.09
N GLY A 21 -6.40 1.67 24.06
CA GLY A 21 -6.36 3.09 23.75
C GLY A 21 -5.64 3.93 24.80
N LEU A 22 -4.95 4.96 24.31
CA LEU A 22 -4.65 6.18 25.05
C LEU A 22 -4.56 7.33 24.05
N ALA A 23 -5.51 8.25 24.16
CA ALA A 23 -5.51 9.51 23.42
C ALA A 23 -4.32 10.36 23.85
N ALA A 24 -3.44 10.69 22.92
CA ALA A 24 -2.42 11.71 23.09
C ALA A 24 -2.82 12.95 22.27
N LEU A 25 -3.15 14.03 22.97
CA LEU A 25 -3.29 15.36 22.39
C LEU A 25 -1.92 15.81 21.88
N SER A 26 -1.77 15.86 20.57
CA SER A 26 -0.64 16.51 19.89
C SER A 26 -1.04 17.95 19.54
N LEU A 27 -0.30 18.90 20.07
CA LEU A 27 -0.37 20.31 19.70
C LEU A 27 0.12 20.46 18.24
N TYR A 28 -0.81 20.76 17.38
CA TYR A 28 -0.59 21.03 15.95
C TYR A 28 -0.09 22.48 15.80
N MET A 29 1.11 22.67 15.26
CA MET A 29 1.47 23.93 14.60
C MET A 29 1.25 23.74 13.09
N PRO A 30 0.39 24.55 12.46
CA PRO A 30 0.20 24.44 11.01
C PRO A 30 1.44 25.02 10.31
N LEU A 31 2.15 24.16 9.56
CA LEU A 31 3.06 24.62 8.52
C LEU A 31 2.20 25.16 7.37
N GLY A 32 1.98 26.44 7.35
CA GLY A 32 1.27 27.12 6.26
C GLY A 32 2.05 26.98 4.95
N PRO A 33 1.37 27.03 3.80
CA PRO A 33 2.01 26.90 2.49
C PRO A 33 2.89 28.12 2.21
N ALA A 34 4.20 27.96 2.37
CA ALA A 34 5.19 29.02 2.17
C ALA A 34 5.46 29.39 0.71
N TRP A 35 4.68 28.87 -0.25
CA TRP A 35 4.86 29.14 -1.68
C TRP A 35 3.71 29.89 -2.37
N ALA A 36 2.63 30.19 -1.67
CA ALA A 36 1.43 30.87 -2.23
C ALA A 36 1.60 32.39 -2.38
N ALA A 37 2.78 32.89 -2.72
CA ALA A 37 2.98 34.32 -2.97
C ALA A 37 3.92 34.59 -4.13
N SER A 38 3.46 34.30 -5.35
CA SER A 38 3.95 34.98 -6.55
C SER A 38 2.80 35.12 -7.54
N ASN A 39 1.98 36.14 -7.34
CA ASN A 39 1.01 36.57 -8.33
C ASN A 39 1.75 37.18 -9.52
N LYS A 40 1.95 36.37 -10.59
CA LYS A 40 1.97 36.86 -11.96
C LYS A 40 1.11 35.90 -12.78
N VAL A 41 -0.12 36.29 -13.03
CA VAL A 41 -1.02 35.64 -13.98
C VAL A 41 -0.38 35.77 -15.36
N ASN A 42 0.07 34.66 -15.90
CA ASN A 42 0.41 34.56 -17.33
C ASN A 42 -0.88 34.31 -18.10
N ASP A 43 -1.08 35.01 -19.21
CA ASP A 43 -2.31 34.99 -20.00
C ASP A 43 -2.64 33.66 -20.72
N LYS A 44 -1.85 32.61 -20.52
CA LYS A 44 -2.12 31.21 -20.93
C LYS A 44 -1.51 30.23 -19.93
N PRO A 45 -2.29 29.72 -18.98
CA PRO A 45 -1.82 28.57 -18.20
C PRO A 45 -1.56 27.40 -19.15
N GLY A 46 -0.38 26.77 -18.99
CA GLY A 46 -0.01 25.60 -19.79
C GLY A 46 -1.01 24.45 -19.58
N ARG A 47 -1.18 23.63 -20.60
CA ARG A 47 -2.05 22.46 -20.58
C ARG A 47 -1.25 21.21 -20.19
N VAL A 48 -1.66 20.55 -19.11
CA VAL A 48 -1.01 19.32 -18.61
C VAL A 48 -1.97 18.15 -18.74
N LEU A 49 -1.50 17.04 -19.30
CA LEU A 49 -2.25 15.79 -19.34
C LEU A 49 -1.72 14.83 -18.28
N VAL A 50 -2.58 14.36 -17.40
CA VAL A 50 -2.27 13.35 -16.40
C VAL A 50 -2.77 11.99 -16.88
N ILE A 51 -1.90 10.99 -16.91
CA ILE A 51 -2.25 9.59 -17.24
C ILE A 51 -2.47 8.83 -15.94
N GLY A 52 -3.73 8.43 -15.72
CA GLY A 52 -4.20 7.70 -14.54
C GLY A 52 -4.92 8.57 -13.51
N ALA A 53 -6.13 8.17 -13.12
CA ALA A 53 -6.93 8.78 -12.06
C ALA A 53 -6.75 8.06 -10.69
N GLY A 54 -5.58 7.46 -10.46
CA GLY A 54 -5.16 6.93 -9.16
C GLY A 54 -4.71 8.03 -8.21
N MET A 55 -4.29 7.67 -7.00
CA MET A 55 -3.88 8.63 -5.96
C MET A 55 -2.77 9.58 -6.42
N ALA A 56 -1.78 9.09 -7.18
CA ALA A 56 -0.70 9.93 -7.71
C ALA A 56 -1.21 10.94 -8.76
N GLY A 57 -2.09 10.50 -9.66
CA GLY A 57 -2.65 11.37 -10.70
C GLY A 57 -3.59 12.43 -10.14
N LEU A 58 -4.45 12.06 -9.19
CA LEU A 58 -5.34 13.00 -8.53
C LEU A 58 -4.56 14.04 -7.71
N ALA A 59 -3.49 13.63 -7.01
CA ALA A 59 -2.61 14.56 -6.31
C ALA A 59 -1.88 15.50 -7.27
N ALA A 60 -1.37 14.98 -8.40
CA ALA A 60 -0.73 15.81 -9.41
C ALA A 60 -1.71 16.85 -10.01
N ALA A 61 -2.92 16.44 -10.35
CA ALA A 61 -3.96 17.35 -10.86
C ALA A 61 -4.33 18.42 -9.82
N TRP A 62 -4.49 18.03 -8.55
CA TRP A 62 -4.79 18.94 -7.45
C TRP A 62 -3.75 20.05 -7.32
N GLU A 63 -2.47 19.69 -7.27
CA GLU A 63 -1.37 20.65 -7.12
C GLU A 63 -1.20 21.54 -8.37
N LEU A 64 -1.42 21.00 -9.58
CA LEU A 64 -1.35 21.76 -10.82
C LEU A 64 -2.50 22.76 -10.95
N GLU A 65 -3.75 22.38 -10.63
CA GLU A 65 -4.87 23.29 -10.62
C GLU A 65 -4.68 24.42 -9.60
N ALA A 66 -4.17 24.10 -8.42
CA ALA A 66 -3.82 25.09 -7.41
C ALA A 66 -2.72 26.07 -7.89
N ALA A 67 -1.85 25.63 -8.81
CA ALA A 67 -0.85 26.46 -9.47
C ALA A 67 -1.37 27.20 -10.73
N GLY A 68 -2.65 27.02 -11.11
CA GLY A 68 -3.32 27.71 -12.21
C GLY A 68 -3.19 27.05 -13.57
N TYR A 69 -2.73 25.80 -13.65
CA TYR A 69 -2.63 25.03 -14.91
C TYR A 69 -3.98 24.46 -15.33
N GLN A 70 -4.18 24.30 -16.64
CA GLN A 70 -5.27 23.51 -17.19
C GLN A 70 -4.87 22.05 -17.20
N VAL A 71 -5.70 21.20 -16.57
CA VAL A 71 -5.42 19.78 -16.42
C VAL A 71 -6.56 18.95 -17.01
N ASP A 72 -6.20 17.95 -17.82
CA ASP A 72 -7.07 16.84 -18.21
C ASP A 72 -6.47 15.54 -17.67
N ILE A 73 -7.33 14.59 -17.29
CA ILE A 73 -6.90 13.26 -16.80
C ILE A 73 -7.42 12.20 -17.78
N VAL A 74 -6.55 11.28 -18.19
CA VAL A 74 -6.92 10.11 -19.01
C VAL A 74 -6.82 8.87 -18.15
N GLU A 75 -7.93 8.15 -17.96
CA GLU A 75 -8.05 6.96 -17.12
C GLU A 75 -8.52 5.77 -17.95
N SER A 76 -7.85 4.64 -17.81
CA SER A 76 -8.14 3.42 -18.55
C SER A 76 -9.42 2.70 -18.09
N SER A 77 -9.73 2.78 -16.80
CA SER A 77 -10.92 2.17 -16.20
C SER A 77 -12.13 3.11 -16.26
N ASP A 78 -13.23 2.72 -15.65
CA ASP A 78 -14.47 3.48 -15.50
C ASP A 78 -14.60 4.18 -14.13
N ARG A 79 -13.54 4.16 -13.31
CA ARG A 79 -13.53 4.69 -11.94
C ARG A 79 -12.24 5.42 -11.59
N VAL A 80 -12.29 6.24 -10.57
CA VAL A 80 -11.12 6.85 -9.93
C VAL A 80 -10.53 5.92 -8.85
N GLY A 81 -9.37 6.28 -8.31
CA GLY A 81 -8.73 5.65 -7.17
C GLY A 81 -7.66 4.60 -7.53
N GLY A 82 -7.72 4.02 -8.74
CA GLY A 82 -6.75 3.01 -9.16
C GLY A 82 -6.72 1.82 -8.18
N ARG A 83 -5.61 1.65 -7.46
CA ARG A 83 -5.40 0.59 -6.46
C ARG A 83 -5.95 0.90 -5.06
N VAL A 84 -6.70 1.99 -4.90
CA VAL A 84 -7.59 2.24 -3.76
C VAL A 84 -9.01 1.95 -4.24
N GLN A 85 -9.61 0.89 -3.71
CA GLN A 85 -10.93 0.43 -4.12
C GLN A 85 -11.65 -0.20 -2.93
N THR A 86 -12.85 0.28 -2.64
CA THR A 86 -13.76 -0.29 -1.65
C THR A 86 -14.88 -1.02 -2.38
N LEU A 87 -15.08 -2.27 -2.06
CA LEU A 87 -16.18 -3.09 -2.61
C LEU A 87 -17.37 -3.02 -1.66
N ARG A 88 -18.52 -2.64 -2.19
CA ARG A 88 -19.82 -2.66 -1.48
C ARG A 88 -20.68 -3.81 -1.95
N GLU A 89 -20.72 -4.03 -3.26
CA GLU A 89 -21.27 -5.24 -3.86
C GLU A 89 -20.22 -6.39 -3.82
N PRO A 90 -20.64 -7.64 -3.53
CA PRO A 90 -22.00 -8.14 -3.36
C PRO A 90 -22.46 -8.23 -1.89
N PHE A 91 -21.90 -7.44 -0.97
CA PHE A 91 -22.26 -7.48 0.46
C PHE A 91 -23.65 -6.93 0.72
N SER A 92 -24.26 -7.41 1.81
CA SER A 92 -25.58 -6.96 2.26
C SER A 92 -25.48 -5.71 3.15
N GLY A 93 -26.54 -4.90 3.15
CA GLY A 93 -26.64 -3.72 4.00
C GLY A 93 -25.53 -2.72 3.77
N ASP A 94 -24.91 -2.25 4.86
CA ASP A 94 -23.83 -1.27 4.82
C ASP A 94 -22.42 -1.91 4.89
N LEU A 95 -22.33 -3.24 4.73
CA LEU A 95 -21.05 -3.94 4.70
C LEU A 95 -20.25 -3.57 3.46
N TYR A 96 -18.93 -3.49 3.63
CA TYR A 96 -17.99 -3.25 2.53
C TYR A 96 -16.65 -3.92 2.82
N ALA A 97 -15.79 -4.03 1.82
CA ALA A 97 -14.42 -4.52 1.98
C ALA A 97 -13.44 -3.67 1.18
N GLU A 98 -12.26 -3.46 1.75
CA GLU A 98 -11.16 -2.84 1.03
C GLU A 98 -10.50 -3.88 0.11
N ALA A 99 -10.64 -3.70 -1.19
CA ALA A 99 -10.00 -4.57 -2.18
C ALA A 99 -8.55 -4.17 -2.49
N GLY A 100 -8.23 -2.91 -2.27
CA GLY A 100 -6.92 -2.32 -2.49
C GLY A 100 -6.18 -2.03 -1.19
N ALA A 101 -5.67 -0.80 -1.07
CA ALA A 101 -5.00 -0.33 0.13
C ALA A 101 -5.97 -0.25 1.31
N VAL A 102 -5.64 -0.96 2.39
CA VAL A 102 -6.54 -1.16 3.54
C VAL A 102 -6.36 -0.10 4.61
N ALA A 103 -5.13 0.29 4.92
CA ALA A 103 -4.85 1.14 6.06
C ALA A 103 -4.12 2.42 5.67
N LEU A 104 -4.48 3.50 6.35
CA LEU A 104 -3.72 4.74 6.38
C LEU A 104 -3.05 4.86 7.76
N ALA A 105 -2.02 5.70 7.86
CA ALA A 105 -1.31 5.93 9.11
C ALA A 105 -1.30 7.43 9.46
N GLY A 106 -1.25 7.75 10.75
CA GLY A 106 -1.17 9.13 11.22
C GLY A 106 0.10 9.87 10.77
N SER A 107 1.13 9.13 10.31
CA SER A 107 2.36 9.63 9.70
C SER A 107 2.24 9.95 8.20
N TYR A 108 1.10 9.69 7.58
CA TYR A 108 0.85 9.96 6.16
C TYR A 108 0.47 11.43 5.96
N ASP A 109 1.47 12.31 5.88
CA ASP A 109 1.25 13.77 5.89
C ASP A 109 0.41 14.26 4.71
N HIS A 110 0.65 13.74 3.48
CA HIS A 110 -0.12 14.14 2.30
C HIS A 110 -1.54 13.58 2.35
N ALA A 111 -1.71 12.30 2.74
CA ALA A 111 -3.02 11.72 2.88
C ALA A 111 -3.84 12.45 3.95
N ASN A 112 -3.25 12.72 5.12
CA ASN A 112 -3.90 13.45 6.20
C ASN A 112 -4.31 14.86 5.77
N ARG A 113 -3.44 15.58 5.05
CA ARG A 113 -3.76 16.90 4.49
C ARG A 113 -5.00 16.86 3.59
N TYR A 114 -5.05 15.97 2.61
CA TYR A 114 -6.21 15.86 1.71
C TYR A 114 -7.48 15.42 2.46
N ILE A 115 -7.38 14.48 3.41
CA ILE A 115 -8.50 14.05 4.25
C ILE A 115 -9.08 15.23 5.03
N ASP A 116 -8.21 16.07 5.64
CA ASP A 116 -8.62 17.23 6.42
C ASP A 116 -9.22 18.34 5.53
N GLU A 117 -8.59 18.65 4.38
CA GLU A 117 -9.08 19.65 3.42
C GLU A 117 -10.45 19.25 2.80
N LEU A 118 -10.71 17.95 2.67
CA LEU A 118 -11.96 17.42 2.12
C LEU A 118 -13.00 17.12 3.21
N GLY A 119 -12.66 17.27 4.49
CA GLY A 119 -13.57 17.01 5.62
C GLY A 119 -13.98 15.55 5.75
N LEU A 120 -13.14 14.60 5.35
CA LEU A 120 -13.43 13.17 5.44
C LEU A 120 -13.24 12.67 6.87
N GLU A 121 -14.20 11.88 7.35
CA GLU A 121 -14.17 11.30 8.68
C GLU A 121 -13.23 10.09 8.72
N ARG A 122 -12.39 10.03 9.78
CA ARG A 122 -11.54 8.88 10.07
C ARG A 122 -12.27 7.88 10.94
N ALA A 123 -12.10 6.60 10.64
CA ALA A 123 -12.53 5.49 11.47
C ALA A 123 -11.32 4.85 12.14
N ASP A 124 -11.38 4.67 13.45
CA ASP A 124 -10.30 4.04 14.20
C ASP A 124 -10.11 2.58 13.79
N TRP A 125 -8.85 2.15 13.72
CA TRP A 125 -8.51 0.75 13.58
C TRP A 125 -8.69 0.02 14.92
N ALA A 126 -9.95 -0.06 15.37
CA ALA A 126 -10.28 -0.67 16.65
C ALA A 126 -10.21 -2.20 16.56
N MET A 127 -9.41 -2.81 17.44
CA MET A 127 -9.39 -4.26 17.64
C MET A 127 -10.14 -4.59 18.91
N PRO A 128 -11.17 -5.46 18.88
CA PRO A 128 -11.77 -5.98 20.10
C PRO A 128 -10.71 -6.64 20.98
N PRO A 129 -10.85 -6.59 22.32
CA PRO A 129 -9.91 -7.22 23.25
C PRO A 129 -10.10 -8.75 23.28
N LEU A 130 -9.91 -9.39 22.13
CA LEU A 130 -10.01 -10.83 21.91
C LEU A 130 -8.62 -11.45 21.88
N LYS A 131 -8.52 -12.74 22.20
CA LYS A 131 -7.25 -13.47 22.20
C LYS A 131 -6.71 -13.57 20.77
N PRO A 132 -5.44 -13.18 20.50
CA PRO A 132 -4.83 -13.35 19.19
C PRO A 132 -4.80 -14.82 18.77
N LEU A 133 -4.98 -15.07 17.47
CA LEU A 133 -5.07 -16.39 16.88
C LEU A 133 -4.02 -16.56 15.78
N TYR A 134 -3.40 -17.72 15.75
CA TYR A 134 -2.45 -18.14 14.72
C TYR A 134 -2.74 -19.57 14.27
N HIS A 135 -2.31 -19.91 13.06
CA HIS A 135 -2.26 -21.31 12.60
C HIS A 135 -0.90 -21.55 11.95
N LEU A 136 -0.02 -22.28 12.66
CA LEU A 136 1.37 -22.47 12.28
C LEU A 136 1.76 -23.94 12.41
N ARG A 137 2.40 -24.48 11.37
CA ARG A 137 2.88 -25.89 11.32
C ARG A 137 1.78 -26.92 11.65
N GLY A 138 0.54 -26.61 11.22
CA GLY A 138 -0.62 -27.48 11.46
C GLY A 138 -1.28 -27.30 12.83
N GLU A 139 -0.78 -26.41 13.67
CA GLU A 139 -1.31 -26.14 15.01
C GLU A 139 -2.08 -24.81 15.04
N ARG A 140 -3.30 -24.85 15.60
CA ARG A 140 -4.11 -23.66 15.92
C ARG A 140 -3.70 -23.15 17.30
N ILE A 141 -3.11 -21.96 17.35
CA ILE A 141 -2.52 -21.36 18.54
C ILE A 141 -3.34 -20.15 18.96
N VAL A 142 -3.90 -20.19 20.16
CA VAL A 142 -4.59 -19.07 20.80
C VAL A 142 -3.65 -18.48 21.84
N LEU A 143 -3.32 -17.20 21.73
CA LEU A 143 -2.50 -16.54 22.76
C LEU A 143 -3.34 -16.23 23.98
N ASP A 144 -2.97 -16.87 25.10
CA ASP A 144 -3.53 -16.56 26.41
C ASP A 144 -2.56 -15.62 27.13
N PRO A 145 -3.01 -14.43 27.59
CA PRO A 145 -2.15 -13.51 28.35
C PRO A 145 -1.54 -14.11 29.62
N ASP A 146 -2.23 -15.10 30.20
CA ASP A 146 -1.82 -15.75 31.44
C ASP A 146 -0.93 -16.96 31.24
N GLN A 147 -0.65 -17.36 29.98
CA GLN A 147 0.18 -18.51 29.65
C GLN A 147 1.22 -18.17 28.57
N PRO A 148 2.50 -18.55 28.77
CA PRO A 148 3.50 -18.36 27.73
C PRO A 148 3.11 -19.19 26.51
N PRO A 149 3.10 -18.60 25.28
CA PRO A 149 2.74 -19.32 24.07
C PRO A 149 3.77 -20.40 23.75
N MET A 150 3.29 -21.58 23.38
CA MET A 150 4.13 -22.65 22.83
C MET A 150 4.15 -22.50 21.31
N TRP A 151 5.23 -21.95 20.79
CA TRP A 151 5.43 -21.85 19.34
C TRP A 151 5.97 -23.19 18.80
N PRO A 152 5.43 -23.70 17.67
CA PRO A 152 5.86 -24.99 17.09
C PRO A 152 7.17 -24.84 16.28
N PHE A 153 8.13 -24.12 16.84
CA PHE A 153 9.44 -23.83 16.25
C PHE A 153 10.56 -24.17 17.25
N GLU A 154 11.70 -24.62 16.76
CA GLU A 154 12.88 -24.93 17.56
C GLU A 154 13.66 -23.65 17.93
N LEU A 155 13.00 -22.76 18.67
CA LEU A 155 13.55 -21.49 19.12
C LEU A 155 14.58 -21.71 20.22
N SER A 156 15.61 -20.87 20.28
CA SER A 156 16.51 -20.78 21.45
C SER A 156 15.74 -20.35 22.70
N ALA A 157 16.32 -20.51 23.87
CA ALA A 157 15.70 -20.08 25.12
C ALA A 157 15.47 -18.57 25.17
N GLU A 158 16.35 -17.78 24.55
CA GLU A 158 16.20 -16.33 24.40
C GLU A 158 15.03 -15.97 23.47
N GLU A 159 14.98 -16.53 22.25
CA GLU A 159 13.94 -16.26 21.26
C GLU A 159 12.56 -16.68 21.76
N ARG A 160 12.46 -17.80 22.46
CA ARG A 160 11.21 -18.26 23.08
C ARG A 160 10.68 -17.27 24.12
N ARG A 161 11.58 -16.68 24.92
CA ARG A 161 11.23 -15.66 25.91
C ARG A 161 10.84 -14.35 25.27
N LEU A 162 11.52 -13.96 24.17
CA LEU A 162 11.25 -12.72 23.43
C LEU A 162 9.87 -12.76 22.74
N GLY A 163 9.49 -13.91 22.20
CA GLY A 163 8.32 -14.03 21.33
C GLY A 163 8.45 -13.20 20.04
N PRO A 164 7.41 -13.21 19.16
CA PRO A 164 7.52 -12.55 17.86
C PRO A 164 7.88 -11.06 17.94
N GLN A 165 7.27 -10.33 18.87
CA GLN A 165 7.54 -8.88 19.02
C GLN A 165 8.95 -8.60 19.51
N GLY A 166 9.42 -9.33 20.53
CA GLY A 166 10.78 -9.16 21.03
C GLY A 166 11.85 -9.61 20.04
N ILE A 167 11.53 -10.58 19.18
CA ILE A 167 12.41 -11.00 18.07
C ILE A 167 12.54 -9.86 17.04
N VAL A 168 11.44 -9.20 16.66
CA VAL A 168 11.48 -8.03 15.78
C VAL A 168 12.30 -6.89 16.40
N GLU A 169 12.07 -6.59 17.68
CA GLU A 169 12.86 -5.56 18.38
C GLU A 169 14.34 -5.91 18.37
N ARG A 170 14.68 -7.13 18.81
CA ARG A 170 16.05 -7.59 19.04
C ARG A 170 16.87 -7.73 17.77
N PHE A 171 16.30 -8.32 16.69
CA PHE A 171 17.05 -8.68 15.49
C PHE A 171 16.79 -7.77 14.28
N ILE A 172 15.81 -6.83 14.40
CA ILE A 172 15.53 -5.84 13.36
C ILE A 172 15.71 -4.43 13.90
N LEU A 173 14.82 -3.96 14.80
CA LEU A 173 14.75 -2.55 15.16
C LEU A 173 16.00 -2.03 15.88
N GLU A 174 16.64 -2.86 16.70
CA GLU A 174 17.90 -2.49 17.39
C GLU A 174 19.08 -2.28 16.42
N HIS A 175 19.00 -2.85 15.22
CA HIS A 175 20.08 -2.84 14.24
C HIS A 175 19.83 -1.90 13.06
N LEU A 176 18.64 -1.27 12.98
CA LEU A 176 18.37 -0.27 11.92
C LEU A 176 19.28 0.95 12.09
N PRO A 177 19.80 1.51 10.97
CA PRO A 177 20.58 2.73 11.00
C PRO A 177 19.82 3.90 11.63
N GLU A 178 20.54 4.87 12.17
CA GLU A 178 19.92 6.12 12.61
C GLU A 178 19.33 6.88 11.41
N GLY A 179 18.06 7.33 11.54
CA GLY A 179 17.34 8.03 10.48
C GLY A 179 16.80 7.10 9.39
N PHE A 180 16.60 5.80 9.69
CA PHE A 180 15.93 4.87 8.78
C PHE A 180 14.48 5.28 8.46
N ASP A 181 13.89 6.15 9.24
CA ASP A 181 12.55 6.73 9.12
C ASP A 181 12.53 8.08 8.38
N ASP A 182 13.69 8.57 7.93
CA ASP A 182 13.83 9.78 7.11
C ASP A 182 14.04 9.39 5.63
N GLU A 183 12.99 9.58 4.81
CA GLU A 183 13.03 9.24 3.39
C GLU A 183 14.10 9.98 2.58
N THR A 184 14.57 11.14 3.04
CA THR A 184 15.60 11.91 2.34
C THR A 184 16.98 11.27 2.44
N ARG A 185 17.16 10.34 3.38
CA ARG A 185 18.41 9.64 3.68
C ARG A 185 18.58 8.30 2.97
N TRP A 186 17.68 7.94 2.04
CA TRP A 186 17.73 6.64 1.37
C TRP A 186 19.06 6.39 0.61
N GLN A 187 19.78 7.45 0.22
CA GLN A 187 21.10 7.36 -0.44
C GLN A 187 22.29 7.26 0.53
N ASP A 188 22.05 7.34 1.83
CA ASP A 188 23.14 7.18 2.82
C ASP A 188 23.74 5.78 2.69
N PRO A 189 25.08 5.62 2.83
CA PRO A 189 25.75 4.32 2.69
C PRO A 189 25.17 3.22 3.58
N ALA A 190 24.74 3.55 4.80
CA ALA A 190 24.13 2.60 5.73
C ALA A 190 22.75 2.13 5.24
N MET A 191 21.98 3.00 4.57
CA MET A 191 20.70 2.65 3.96
C MET A 191 20.90 1.83 2.69
N LEU A 192 21.84 2.20 1.83
CA LEU A 192 22.17 1.44 0.63
C LEU A 192 22.65 0.02 0.94
N ALA A 193 23.31 -0.19 2.10
CA ALA A 193 23.68 -1.52 2.57
C ALA A 193 22.46 -2.40 2.90
N LEU A 194 21.37 -1.80 3.43
CA LEU A 194 20.12 -2.53 3.66
C LEU A 194 19.44 -3.00 2.38
N ASP A 195 19.64 -2.27 1.27
CA ASP A 195 19.07 -2.66 -0.03
C ASP A 195 19.72 -3.94 -0.59
N GLN A 196 20.90 -4.35 -0.09
CA GLN A 196 21.61 -5.51 -0.64
C GLN A 196 21.13 -6.84 -0.03
N MET A 197 20.18 -6.83 0.90
CA MET A 197 19.71 -8.02 1.58
C MET A 197 18.20 -8.01 1.82
N THR A 198 17.65 -9.19 2.03
CA THR A 198 16.28 -9.40 2.48
C THR A 198 16.17 -9.17 3.98
N MET A 199 14.93 -9.07 4.50
CA MET A 199 14.71 -9.00 5.94
C MET A 199 15.20 -10.27 6.65
N ALA A 200 14.97 -11.45 6.06
CA ALA A 200 15.44 -12.71 6.61
C ALA A 200 16.98 -12.77 6.72
N GLU A 201 17.68 -12.30 5.68
CA GLU A 201 19.15 -12.20 5.71
C GLU A 201 19.62 -11.20 6.75
N PHE A 202 18.95 -10.05 6.89
CA PHE A 202 19.25 -9.07 7.91
C PHE A 202 19.06 -9.61 9.33
N MET A 203 17.96 -10.33 9.59
CA MET A 203 17.72 -10.98 10.88
C MET A 203 18.81 -12.01 11.20
N ARG A 204 19.15 -12.89 10.24
CA ARG A 204 20.25 -13.88 10.43
C ARG A 204 21.60 -13.23 10.65
N HIS A 205 21.90 -12.15 9.92
CA HIS A 205 23.13 -11.38 10.12
C HIS A 205 23.24 -10.84 11.56
N ASN A 206 22.11 -10.47 12.16
CA ASN A 206 22.02 -9.96 13.52
C ASN A 206 21.87 -11.07 14.58
N GLY A 207 22.00 -12.35 14.19
CA GLY A 207 22.06 -13.48 15.11
C GLY A 207 20.73 -14.22 15.35
N ALA A 208 19.66 -13.92 14.60
CA ALA A 208 18.43 -14.70 14.67
C ALA A 208 18.63 -16.11 14.12
N SER A 209 18.02 -17.09 14.75
CA SER A 209 17.97 -18.46 14.24
C SER A 209 17.04 -18.55 13.01
N GLN A 210 17.18 -19.61 12.22
CA GLN A 210 16.25 -19.89 11.13
C GLN A 210 14.82 -20.07 11.65
N ALA A 211 14.65 -20.69 12.80
CA ALA A 211 13.36 -20.86 13.45
C ALA A 211 12.70 -19.52 13.85
N ALA A 212 13.50 -18.53 14.28
CA ALA A 212 13.02 -17.18 14.57
C ALA A 212 12.59 -16.47 13.29
N VAL A 213 13.33 -16.59 12.19
CA VAL A 213 12.94 -16.03 10.87
C VAL A 213 11.61 -16.63 10.41
N GLU A 214 11.45 -17.95 10.47
CA GLU A 214 10.21 -18.63 10.09
C GLU A 214 9.03 -18.22 10.97
N LEU A 215 9.25 -18.06 12.29
CA LEU A 215 8.22 -17.55 13.20
C LEU A 215 7.77 -16.14 12.80
N ILE A 216 8.70 -15.25 12.47
CA ILE A 216 8.35 -13.88 12.04
C ILE A 216 7.63 -13.91 10.69
N GLY A 217 8.07 -14.74 9.74
CA GLY A 217 7.40 -14.94 8.46
C GLY A 217 5.93 -15.35 8.60
N GLY A 218 5.62 -16.21 9.58
CA GLY A 218 4.26 -16.71 9.82
C GLY A 218 3.41 -15.89 10.81
N THR A 219 3.99 -14.91 11.52
CA THR A 219 3.27 -14.17 12.57
C THR A 219 3.11 -12.68 12.31
N GLN A 220 3.83 -12.13 11.31
CA GLN A 220 3.81 -10.70 11.01
C GLN A 220 3.20 -10.45 9.63
N TRP A 221 2.40 -9.38 9.52
CA TRP A 221 1.76 -8.98 8.26
C TRP A 221 2.75 -8.71 7.12
N PHE A 222 3.99 -8.32 7.44
CA PHE A 222 5.08 -8.11 6.47
C PHE A 222 5.84 -9.41 6.13
N GLY A 223 5.50 -10.52 6.77
CA GLY A 223 6.19 -11.81 6.65
C GLY A 223 6.16 -12.42 5.24
N ALA A 224 5.13 -12.10 4.44
CA ALA A 224 5.00 -12.59 3.06
C ALA A 224 6.20 -12.25 2.16
N PHE A 225 6.95 -11.20 2.47
CA PHE A 225 8.13 -10.74 1.71
C PHE A 225 9.43 -10.85 2.49
N ILE A 226 9.44 -11.59 3.59
CA ILE A 226 10.62 -11.69 4.48
C ILE A 226 11.86 -12.22 3.76
N ASP A 227 11.69 -13.15 2.82
CA ASP A 227 12.76 -13.79 2.04
C ASP A 227 13.00 -13.16 0.65
N SER A 228 12.19 -12.15 0.24
CA SER A 228 12.26 -11.61 -1.12
C SER A 228 12.38 -10.10 -1.19
N GLY A 229 11.73 -9.36 -0.30
CA GLY A 229 11.74 -7.89 -0.31
C GLY A 229 13.05 -7.30 0.21
N SER A 230 13.46 -6.15 -0.36
CA SER A 230 14.60 -5.38 0.14
C SER A 230 14.38 -4.94 1.60
N MET A 231 15.36 -5.17 2.45
CA MET A 231 15.33 -4.71 3.84
C MET A 231 15.21 -3.18 3.93
N MET A 232 15.77 -2.44 2.99
CA MET A 232 15.66 -0.98 2.92
C MET A 232 14.22 -0.53 2.70
N ALA A 233 13.49 -1.16 1.76
CA ALA A 233 12.08 -0.86 1.54
C ALA A 233 11.27 -1.11 2.81
N SER A 234 11.50 -2.24 3.48
CA SER A 234 10.84 -2.58 4.73
C SER A 234 11.19 -1.60 5.86
N ALA A 235 12.45 -1.17 5.97
CA ALA A 235 12.88 -0.21 6.99
C ALA A 235 12.14 1.13 6.84
N MET A 236 12.11 1.71 5.65
CA MET A 236 11.53 3.04 5.43
C MET A 236 10.02 3.02 5.34
N SER A 237 9.44 2.07 4.61
CA SER A 237 8.00 2.01 4.36
C SER A 237 7.25 1.36 5.53
N SER A 238 7.63 0.14 5.92
CA SER A 238 6.90 -0.62 6.93
C SER A 238 7.22 -0.17 8.36
N PHE A 239 8.49 -0.01 8.71
CA PHE A 239 8.89 0.36 10.07
C PHE A 239 8.96 1.87 10.28
N GLY A 240 9.49 2.63 9.31
CA GLY A 240 9.62 4.08 9.40
C GLY A 240 8.27 4.78 9.24
N LEU A 241 7.64 4.64 8.08
CA LEU A 241 6.43 5.39 7.76
C LEU A 241 5.20 4.76 8.45
N PHE A 242 4.84 3.52 8.11
CA PHE A 242 3.60 2.91 8.63
C PHE A 242 3.67 2.63 10.13
N GLY A 243 4.81 2.13 10.63
CA GLY A 243 5.02 1.83 12.05
C GLY A 243 5.17 3.05 12.97
N ALA A 244 5.27 4.25 12.43
CA ALA A 244 5.47 5.48 13.22
C ALA A 244 4.21 5.95 13.97
N SER A 245 3.01 5.52 13.56
CA SER A 245 1.73 5.97 14.14
C SER A 245 0.64 4.91 14.04
N ALA A 246 -0.47 5.11 14.79
CA ALA A 246 -1.60 4.20 14.74
C ALA A 246 -2.26 4.22 13.36
N PRO A 247 -2.64 3.07 12.80
CA PRO A 247 -3.40 3.00 11.57
C PRO A 247 -4.85 3.46 11.79
N PHE A 248 -5.45 3.94 10.70
CA PHE A 248 -6.87 4.29 10.63
C PHE A 248 -7.42 3.99 9.24
N LEU A 249 -8.72 4.18 9.05
CA LEU A 249 -9.42 4.10 7.77
C LEU A 249 -10.24 5.37 7.54
N ILE A 250 -10.78 5.52 6.34
CA ILE A 250 -11.80 6.51 6.07
C ILE A 250 -13.17 5.87 6.32
N ALA A 251 -14.00 6.53 7.14
CA ALA A 251 -15.33 6.05 7.45
C ALA A 251 -16.15 5.85 6.17
N GLY A 252 -16.71 4.66 5.99
CA GLY A 252 -17.47 4.28 4.80
C GLY A 252 -16.65 3.86 3.60
N GLY A 253 -15.32 3.71 3.74
CA GLY A 253 -14.39 3.17 2.74
C GLY A 253 -13.30 4.13 2.29
N ASN A 254 -12.11 3.58 2.04
CA ASN A 254 -10.94 4.36 1.67
C ASN A 254 -11.06 5.00 0.28
N ASP A 255 -11.92 4.45 -0.60
CA ASP A 255 -12.19 5.02 -1.93
C ASP A 255 -12.91 6.39 -1.88
N ARG A 256 -13.44 6.77 -0.71
CA ARG A 256 -13.96 8.14 -0.52
C ARG A 256 -12.92 9.22 -0.74
N LEU A 257 -11.64 8.93 -0.43
CA LEU A 257 -10.58 9.91 -0.66
C LEU A 257 -10.39 10.21 -2.16
N PRO A 258 -10.11 9.24 -3.04
CA PRO A 258 -10.00 9.54 -4.48
C PRO A 258 -11.30 10.08 -5.09
N HIS A 259 -12.48 9.67 -4.63
CA HIS A 259 -13.75 10.23 -5.10
C HIS A 259 -13.88 11.71 -4.74
N ALA A 260 -13.67 12.07 -3.47
CA ALA A 260 -13.76 13.45 -3.02
C ALA A 260 -12.67 14.34 -3.67
N MET A 261 -11.45 13.81 -3.89
CA MET A 261 -10.42 14.51 -4.66
C MET A 261 -10.88 14.79 -6.08
N ALA A 262 -11.44 13.79 -6.78
CA ALA A 262 -11.92 13.94 -8.15
C ALA A 262 -13.10 14.95 -8.26
N GLU A 263 -14.04 14.92 -7.33
CA GLU A 263 -15.17 15.85 -7.27
C GLU A 263 -14.72 17.30 -7.02
N ARG A 264 -13.62 17.53 -6.34
CA ARG A 264 -13.06 18.85 -6.05
C ARG A 264 -12.31 19.45 -7.24
N LEU A 265 -11.81 18.61 -8.16
CA LEU A 265 -11.07 19.05 -9.34
C LEU A 265 -12.02 19.67 -10.39
N ASN A 266 -11.49 20.64 -11.13
CA ASN A 266 -12.15 21.19 -12.33
C ASN A 266 -11.75 20.42 -13.61
N SER A 267 -10.74 19.54 -13.50
CA SER A 267 -10.21 18.73 -14.59
C SER A 267 -11.24 17.77 -15.15
N THR A 268 -11.27 17.61 -16.46
CA THR A 268 -12.05 16.55 -17.10
C THR A 268 -11.33 15.22 -16.95
N ILE A 269 -12.01 14.21 -16.41
CA ILE A 269 -11.50 12.83 -16.35
C ILE A 269 -12.12 12.04 -17.52
N HIS A 270 -11.26 11.63 -18.45
CA HIS A 270 -11.63 10.85 -19.64
C HIS A 270 -11.52 9.36 -19.30
N PHE A 271 -12.62 8.75 -18.87
CA PHE A 271 -12.68 7.32 -18.52
C PHE A 271 -12.73 6.42 -19.76
N GLY A 272 -12.23 5.19 -19.60
CA GLY A 272 -12.21 4.15 -20.63
C GLY A 272 -11.19 4.40 -21.73
N HIS A 273 -10.16 5.19 -21.47
CA HIS A 273 -9.12 5.54 -22.42
C HIS A 273 -7.80 4.85 -22.06
N GLU A 274 -7.49 3.76 -22.71
CA GLU A 274 -6.24 3.00 -22.53
C GLU A 274 -5.09 3.66 -23.30
N VAL A 275 -4.18 4.32 -22.58
CA VAL A 275 -2.99 4.92 -23.18
C VAL A 275 -2.09 3.84 -23.73
N VAL A 276 -1.59 4.04 -24.97
CA VAL A 276 -0.72 3.11 -25.70
C VAL A 276 0.61 3.73 -26.08
N GLY A 277 0.73 5.06 -26.09
CA GLY A 277 1.98 5.72 -26.43
C GLY A 277 1.99 7.22 -26.15
N ILE A 278 3.20 7.80 -26.13
CA ILE A 278 3.44 9.21 -25.91
C ILE A 278 4.50 9.69 -26.90
N GLU A 279 4.14 10.69 -27.70
CA GLU A 279 5.07 11.41 -28.56
C GLU A 279 5.34 12.79 -27.96
N GLN A 280 6.55 13.31 -28.15
CA GLN A 280 6.91 14.67 -27.76
C GLN A 280 7.95 15.28 -28.69
N ASP A 281 7.90 16.59 -28.80
CA ASP A 281 8.87 17.41 -29.51
C ASP A 281 9.11 18.76 -28.81
N ASP A 282 9.75 19.71 -29.49
CA ASP A 282 10.01 21.05 -28.93
C ASP A 282 8.73 21.88 -28.74
N ASN A 283 7.61 21.53 -29.37
CA ASN A 283 6.35 22.27 -29.33
C ASN A 283 5.37 21.74 -28.27
N GLY A 284 5.39 20.43 -27.98
CA GLY A 284 4.45 19.84 -27.05
C GLY A 284 4.60 18.33 -26.91
N ALA A 285 3.55 17.71 -26.36
CA ALA A 285 3.41 16.27 -26.27
C ALA A 285 2.03 15.84 -26.77
N ARG A 286 1.98 14.62 -27.30
CA ARG A 286 0.76 13.96 -27.78
C ARG A 286 0.65 12.58 -27.13
N VAL A 287 -0.46 12.34 -26.45
CA VAL A 287 -0.77 11.05 -25.83
C VAL A 287 -1.78 10.31 -26.70
N HIS A 288 -1.44 9.09 -27.09
CA HIS A 288 -2.30 8.19 -27.85
C HIS A 288 -3.01 7.23 -26.91
N ALA A 289 -4.33 7.15 -27.04
CA ALA A 289 -5.15 6.24 -26.24
C ALA A 289 -6.18 5.51 -27.11
N LYS A 290 -6.54 4.31 -26.71
CA LYS A 290 -7.63 3.51 -27.28
C LYS A 290 -8.89 3.65 -26.42
N LYS A 291 -10.04 3.86 -27.08
CA LYS A 291 -11.35 3.76 -26.45
C LYS A 291 -12.27 2.95 -27.37
N ASN A 292 -12.80 1.84 -26.88
CA ASN A 292 -13.68 0.95 -27.66
C ASN A 292 -13.09 0.51 -29.01
N GLY A 293 -11.76 0.36 -29.09
CA GLY A 293 -11.05 -0.02 -30.30
C GLY A 293 -10.65 1.16 -31.22
N GLU A 294 -11.16 2.36 -30.98
CA GLU A 294 -10.79 3.56 -31.74
C GLU A 294 -9.57 4.23 -31.12
N MET A 295 -8.69 4.77 -31.99
CA MET A 295 -7.49 5.50 -31.57
C MET A 295 -7.82 7.00 -31.44
N LEU A 296 -7.53 7.58 -30.30
CA LEU A 296 -7.71 8.98 -29.96
C LEU A 296 -6.35 9.59 -29.57
N SER A 297 -6.24 10.91 -29.69
CA SER A 297 -5.02 11.63 -29.31
C SER A 297 -5.37 12.89 -28.50
N PHE A 298 -4.53 13.16 -27.49
CA PHE A 298 -4.62 14.33 -26.63
C PHE A 298 -3.34 15.16 -26.76
N GLU A 299 -3.49 16.43 -27.17
CA GLU A 299 -2.36 17.38 -27.26
C GLU A 299 -2.21 18.12 -25.94
N CYS A 300 -0.98 18.31 -25.47
CA CYS A 300 -0.66 19.02 -24.24
C CYS A 300 0.76 19.60 -24.25
N ASP A 301 1.09 20.47 -23.30
CA ASP A 301 2.43 21.02 -23.12
C ASP A 301 3.34 20.09 -22.32
N ARG A 302 2.77 19.34 -21.34
CA ARG A 302 3.44 18.39 -20.46
C ARG A 302 2.55 17.20 -20.16
N VAL A 303 3.17 16.07 -19.84
CA VAL A 303 2.51 14.84 -19.43
C VAL A 303 3.00 14.44 -18.04
N ILE A 304 2.08 14.05 -17.15
CA ILE A 304 2.43 13.31 -15.93
C ILE A 304 1.91 11.88 -16.08
N CYS A 305 2.82 10.93 -16.22
CA CYS A 305 2.51 9.50 -16.31
C CYS A 305 2.50 8.89 -14.91
N THR A 306 1.32 8.45 -14.43
CA THR A 306 1.16 7.80 -13.12
C THR A 306 0.79 6.31 -13.22
N ALA A 307 0.81 5.76 -14.41
CA ALA A 307 0.56 4.35 -14.65
C ALA A 307 1.64 3.48 -13.97
N PRO A 308 1.29 2.31 -13.41
CA PRO A 308 2.27 1.41 -12.81
C PRO A 308 3.20 0.82 -13.87
N ALA A 309 4.42 0.45 -13.48
CA ALA A 309 5.45 -0.02 -14.42
C ALA A 309 4.97 -1.20 -15.31
N PRO A 310 4.18 -2.19 -14.85
CA PRO A 310 3.63 -3.23 -15.71
C PRO A 310 2.77 -2.72 -16.89
N ILE A 311 2.16 -1.55 -16.73
CA ILE A 311 1.40 -0.87 -17.80
C ILE A 311 2.33 -0.04 -18.67
N VAL A 312 3.23 0.77 -18.07
CA VAL A 312 4.18 1.63 -18.81
C VAL A 312 5.12 0.82 -19.72
N LYS A 313 5.44 -0.43 -19.36
CA LYS A 313 6.19 -1.36 -20.21
C LYS A 313 5.58 -1.55 -21.61
N GLN A 314 4.28 -1.29 -21.78
CA GLN A 314 3.54 -1.48 -23.01
C GLN A 314 3.38 -0.18 -23.84
N PHE A 315 3.84 0.96 -23.32
CA PHE A 315 3.74 2.23 -24.01
C PHE A 315 4.86 2.40 -25.05
N ASP A 316 4.47 2.90 -26.22
CA ASP A 316 5.40 3.41 -27.21
C ASP A 316 5.80 4.84 -26.85
N PHE A 317 7.11 5.10 -26.79
CA PHE A 317 7.65 6.45 -26.52
C PHE A 317 8.41 6.96 -27.75
N SER A 318 8.09 8.19 -28.19
CA SER A 318 8.81 8.89 -29.25
C SER A 318 9.19 10.31 -28.78
N PRO A 319 10.50 10.64 -28.62
CA PRO A 319 11.65 9.74 -28.71
C PRO A 319 11.66 8.67 -27.62
N ALA A 320 12.37 7.57 -27.88
CA ALA A 320 12.45 6.44 -26.95
C ALA A 320 13.02 6.88 -25.59
N LEU A 321 12.55 6.23 -24.50
CA LEU A 321 13.11 6.46 -23.16
C LEU A 321 14.61 6.16 -23.11
N PRO A 322 15.38 6.89 -22.29
CA PRO A 322 16.77 6.54 -22.01
C PRO A 322 16.88 5.08 -21.56
N SER A 323 17.90 4.36 -22.04
CA SER A 323 18.06 2.92 -21.79
C SER A 323 18.08 2.57 -20.30
N ALA A 324 18.66 3.40 -19.44
CA ALA A 324 18.69 3.21 -18.00
C ALA A 324 17.30 3.35 -17.35
N GLN A 325 16.46 4.26 -17.86
CA GLN A 325 15.09 4.44 -17.38
C GLN A 325 14.18 3.29 -17.83
N ARG A 326 14.32 2.87 -19.11
CA ARG A 326 13.62 1.69 -19.64
C ARG A 326 13.98 0.44 -18.84
N ALA A 327 15.27 0.22 -18.58
CA ALA A 327 15.73 -0.91 -17.76
C ALA A 327 15.18 -0.86 -16.31
N ALA A 328 15.01 0.33 -15.72
CA ALA A 328 14.40 0.48 -14.42
C ALA A 328 12.90 0.13 -14.42
N ILE A 329 12.15 0.61 -15.42
CA ILE A 329 10.74 0.28 -15.61
C ILE A 329 10.54 -1.23 -15.86
N GLU A 330 11.41 -1.85 -16.65
CA GLU A 330 11.36 -3.28 -16.94
C GLU A 330 11.79 -4.15 -15.75
N GLY A 331 12.73 -3.66 -14.93
CA GLY A 331 13.38 -4.42 -13.86
C GLY A 331 12.77 -4.31 -12.48
N ILE A 332 11.90 -3.32 -12.22
CA ILE A 332 11.27 -3.22 -10.89
C ILE A 332 10.22 -4.30 -10.69
N ASP A 333 10.31 -5.00 -9.56
CA ASP A 333 9.40 -6.08 -9.20
C ASP A 333 8.10 -5.56 -8.57
N TYR A 334 7.03 -6.31 -8.82
CA TYR A 334 5.70 -6.05 -8.28
C TYR A 334 5.14 -7.32 -7.64
N ALA A 335 4.44 -7.14 -6.53
CA ALA A 335 3.62 -8.19 -5.95
C ALA A 335 2.30 -8.31 -6.70
N ASP A 336 1.87 -9.55 -6.88
CA ASP A 336 0.48 -9.88 -7.13
C ASP A 336 -0.24 -10.13 -5.81
N THR A 337 -1.56 -9.93 -5.77
CA THR A 337 -2.39 -10.29 -4.62
C THR A 337 -3.73 -10.84 -5.03
N VAL A 338 -4.20 -11.82 -4.25
CA VAL A 338 -5.56 -12.33 -4.30
C VAL A 338 -6.19 -12.14 -2.91
N ARG A 339 -7.30 -11.43 -2.88
CA ARG A 339 -8.16 -11.35 -1.69
C ARG A 339 -9.44 -12.12 -1.93
N THR A 340 -9.82 -12.96 -0.99
CA THR A 340 -11.06 -13.73 -1.05
C THR A 340 -11.92 -13.39 0.16
N TYR A 341 -13.17 -13.03 -0.07
CA TYR A 341 -14.08 -12.48 0.92
C TYR A 341 -15.26 -13.39 1.13
N PHE A 342 -15.72 -13.44 2.37
CA PHE A 342 -16.97 -14.09 2.75
C PHE A 342 -17.75 -13.16 3.68
N GLU A 343 -19.00 -12.87 3.35
CA GLU A 343 -19.92 -12.31 4.32
C GLU A 343 -20.31 -13.41 5.30
N VAL A 344 -20.28 -13.09 6.59
CA VAL A 344 -20.75 -13.98 7.67
C VAL A 344 -21.94 -13.33 8.36
N ASP A 345 -22.92 -14.15 8.77
CA ASP A 345 -24.14 -13.66 9.39
C ASP A 345 -23.93 -13.01 10.76
N ARG A 346 -22.81 -13.33 11.43
CA ARG A 346 -22.39 -12.73 12.69
C ARG A 346 -20.90 -12.95 12.98
N GLY A 347 -20.38 -12.24 13.99
CA GLY A 347 -19.02 -12.42 14.51
C GLY A 347 -18.88 -13.69 15.37
N PHE A 348 -19.02 -14.86 14.79
CA PHE A 348 -19.06 -16.16 15.51
C PHE A 348 -17.78 -16.48 16.30
N TRP A 349 -16.64 -15.90 15.96
CA TRP A 349 -15.37 -16.05 16.70
C TRP A 349 -15.41 -15.47 18.11
N PHE A 350 -16.35 -14.55 18.38
CA PHE A 350 -16.59 -14.03 19.73
C PHE A 350 -17.05 -15.12 20.71
N ASP A 351 -17.72 -16.18 20.23
CA ASP A 351 -18.17 -17.29 21.08
C ASP A 351 -17.00 -18.03 21.73
N GLU A 352 -15.83 -18.03 21.07
CA GLU A 352 -14.60 -18.63 21.59
C GLU A 352 -13.69 -17.61 22.28
N GLY A 353 -14.03 -16.33 22.28
CA GLY A 353 -13.22 -15.24 22.81
C GLY A 353 -11.90 -15.01 22.03
N VAL A 354 -11.84 -15.43 20.76
CA VAL A 354 -10.66 -15.30 19.90
C VAL A 354 -10.85 -14.22 18.85
N SER A 355 -9.75 -13.68 18.33
CA SER A 355 -9.78 -12.74 17.20
C SER A 355 -10.36 -13.41 15.94
N GLY A 356 -11.15 -12.67 15.17
CA GLY A 356 -11.52 -13.08 13.81
C GLY A 356 -10.35 -13.02 12.84
N THR A 357 -9.28 -12.29 13.19
CA THR A 357 -8.05 -12.20 12.40
C THR A 357 -7.02 -13.20 12.92
N ALA A 358 -6.34 -13.87 12.00
CA ALA A 358 -5.25 -14.79 12.29
C ALA A 358 -4.15 -14.69 11.24
N MET A 359 -2.89 -14.76 11.67
CA MET A 359 -1.75 -15.00 10.78
C MET A 359 -1.50 -16.50 10.65
N THR A 360 -1.15 -16.96 9.46
CA THR A 360 -1.01 -18.38 9.20
C THR A 360 0.14 -18.69 8.25
N ASP A 361 0.67 -19.91 8.32
CA ASP A 361 1.54 -20.51 7.31
C ASP A 361 0.75 -21.36 6.28
N LEU A 362 -0.57 -21.32 6.33
CA LEU A 362 -1.44 -21.92 5.32
C LEU A 362 -1.32 -21.17 3.98
N PRO A 363 -1.70 -21.81 2.84
CA PRO A 363 -1.71 -21.15 1.53
C PRO A 363 -2.60 -19.91 1.40
N ILE A 364 -3.29 -19.53 2.45
CA ILE A 364 -4.13 -18.33 2.56
C ILE A 364 -3.44 -17.18 3.31
N GLU A 365 -2.23 -17.39 3.84
CA GLU A 365 -1.35 -16.46 4.58
C GLU A 365 -2.03 -15.77 5.77
N GLU A 366 -3.05 -14.99 5.52
CA GLU A 366 -3.76 -14.20 6.51
C GLU A 366 -5.26 -14.44 6.42
N VAL A 367 -5.90 -14.61 7.56
CA VAL A 367 -7.34 -14.45 7.72
C VAL A 367 -7.58 -13.13 8.44
N ALA A 368 -8.37 -12.24 7.86
CA ALA A 368 -8.65 -10.95 8.47
C ALA A 368 -10.16 -10.68 8.50
N THR A 369 -10.61 -10.03 9.57
CA THR A 369 -11.92 -9.37 9.57
C THR A 369 -11.71 -7.92 9.17
N GLN A 370 -12.58 -7.41 8.30
CA GLN A 370 -12.49 -6.00 7.90
C GLN A 370 -12.68 -5.09 9.12
N PRO A 371 -11.99 -3.95 9.18
CA PRO A 371 -11.93 -3.12 10.39
C PRO A 371 -13.28 -2.68 10.96
N TYR A 372 -14.25 -2.38 10.12
CA TYR A 372 -15.60 -2.00 10.57
C TYR A 372 -16.36 -3.18 11.22
N SER A 373 -16.10 -4.43 10.79
CA SER A 373 -16.65 -5.61 11.47
C SER A 373 -15.91 -5.97 12.76
N ARG A 374 -14.73 -5.40 13.00
CA ARG A 374 -14.04 -5.49 14.30
C ARG A 374 -14.70 -4.63 15.37
N ALA A 375 -15.29 -3.49 14.97
CA ALA A 375 -16.07 -2.64 15.85
C ALA A 375 -17.50 -3.16 16.07
N GLY A 376 -17.97 -4.10 15.21
CA GLY A 376 -19.26 -4.77 15.34
C GLY A 376 -19.29 -5.71 16.54
N GLY A 377 -20.47 -5.88 17.14
CA GLY A 377 -20.68 -6.85 18.21
C GLY A 377 -20.80 -8.28 17.69
N PRO A 378 -20.83 -9.27 18.59
CA PRO A 378 -20.87 -10.70 18.23
C PRO A 378 -22.11 -11.12 17.42
N GLN A 379 -23.17 -10.31 17.41
CA GLN A 379 -24.42 -10.57 16.69
C GLN A 379 -24.55 -9.76 15.37
N MET A 380 -23.52 -9.03 14.98
CA MET A 380 -23.53 -8.22 13.77
C MET A 380 -22.92 -9.01 12.59
N PRO A 381 -23.52 -8.92 11.39
CA PRO A 381 -22.89 -9.41 10.17
C PRO A 381 -21.51 -8.79 10.00
N ALA A 382 -20.60 -9.55 9.37
CA ALA A 382 -19.23 -9.12 9.17
C ALA A 382 -18.68 -9.64 7.84
N VAL A 383 -17.52 -9.11 7.45
CA VAL A 383 -16.73 -9.65 6.34
C VAL A 383 -15.46 -10.26 6.89
N ILE A 384 -15.22 -11.52 6.55
CA ILE A 384 -13.95 -12.23 6.79
C ILE A 384 -13.25 -12.45 5.45
N GLU A 385 -11.96 -12.26 5.40
CA GLU A 385 -11.18 -12.39 4.18
C GLU A 385 -9.91 -13.21 4.38
N SER A 386 -9.42 -13.76 3.27
CA SER A 386 -8.04 -14.21 3.11
C SER A 386 -7.29 -13.21 2.23
N HIS A 387 -6.05 -12.94 2.55
CA HIS A 387 -5.17 -12.05 1.77
C HIS A 387 -3.86 -12.76 1.44
N VAL A 388 -3.72 -13.20 0.18
CA VAL A 388 -2.54 -13.89 -0.34
C VAL A 388 -1.72 -12.95 -1.21
N ARG A 389 -0.40 -12.97 -1.06
CA ARG A 389 0.55 -12.04 -1.67
C ARG A 389 1.68 -12.77 -2.40
N GLY A 390 2.19 -12.15 -3.45
CA GLY A 390 3.37 -12.63 -4.16
C GLY A 390 3.22 -14.03 -4.73
N ALA A 391 4.18 -14.90 -4.48
CA ALA A 391 4.26 -16.22 -5.11
C ALA A 391 3.08 -17.16 -4.79
N GLY A 392 2.40 -16.97 -3.66
CA GLY A 392 1.23 -17.78 -3.26
C GLY A 392 0.01 -17.57 -4.17
N THR A 393 -0.09 -16.45 -4.88
CA THR A 393 -1.25 -16.08 -5.69
C THR A 393 -1.46 -17.01 -6.88
N ALA A 394 -0.40 -17.44 -7.56
CA ALA A 394 -0.48 -18.29 -8.74
C ALA A 394 -1.23 -19.60 -8.46
N ALA A 395 -0.90 -20.28 -7.35
CA ALA A 395 -1.54 -21.52 -6.96
C ALA A 395 -3.03 -21.37 -6.61
N LEU A 396 -3.46 -20.16 -6.19
CA LEU A 396 -4.88 -19.87 -6.00
C LEU A 396 -5.58 -19.61 -7.33
N VAL A 397 -4.98 -18.81 -8.21
CA VAL A 397 -5.54 -18.44 -9.52
C VAL A 397 -5.74 -19.70 -10.40
N GLU A 398 -4.80 -20.65 -10.37
CA GLU A 398 -4.92 -21.93 -11.09
C GLU A 398 -6.15 -22.77 -10.70
N ARG A 399 -6.76 -22.52 -9.54
CA ARG A 399 -7.97 -23.22 -9.09
C ARG A 399 -9.24 -22.76 -9.80
N GLY A 400 -9.21 -21.62 -10.50
CA GLY A 400 -10.38 -21.09 -11.23
C GLY A 400 -11.60 -20.97 -10.31
N ASP A 401 -12.74 -21.50 -10.74
CA ASP A 401 -14.02 -21.46 -10.01
C ASP A 401 -13.97 -22.17 -8.64
N GLY A 402 -13.02 -23.06 -8.42
CA GLY A 402 -12.81 -23.75 -7.13
C GLY A 402 -12.05 -22.94 -6.08
N MET A 403 -11.56 -21.74 -6.41
CA MET A 403 -10.71 -20.95 -5.53
C MET A 403 -11.41 -20.58 -4.22
N THR A 404 -12.63 -20.08 -4.28
CA THR A 404 -13.35 -19.62 -3.08
C THR A 404 -13.66 -20.75 -2.12
N ASP A 405 -14.09 -21.92 -2.62
CA ASP A 405 -14.32 -23.09 -1.75
C ASP A 405 -13.02 -23.62 -1.13
N TYR A 406 -11.92 -23.61 -1.90
CA TYR A 406 -10.62 -23.97 -1.36
C TYR A 406 -10.20 -23.03 -0.23
N VAL A 407 -10.32 -21.70 -0.41
CA VAL A 407 -9.99 -20.71 0.61
C VAL A 407 -10.85 -20.88 1.84
N LEU A 408 -12.17 -21.11 1.66
CA LEU A 408 -13.09 -21.39 2.76
C LEU A 408 -12.64 -22.61 3.58
N GLY A 409 -12.21 -23.69 2.91
CA GLY A 409 -11.69 -24.89 3.55
C GLY A 409 -10.34 -24.66 4.27
N GLN A 410 -9.54 -23.66 3.87
CA GLN A 410 -8.34 -23.29 4.63
C GLN A 410 -8.71 -22.42 5.84
N ILE A 411 -9.66 -21.48 5.70
CA ILE A 411 -10.16 -20.67 6.83
C ILE A 411 -10.80 -21.59 7.89
N GLU A 412 -11.46 -22.66 7.52
CA GLU A 412 -12.06 -23.66 8.42
C GLU A 412 -11.03 -24.26 9.40
N LYS A 413 -9.74 -24.39 9.00
CA LYS A 413 -8.68 -24.86 9.90
C LYS A 413 -8.38 -23.83 11.02
N VAL A 414 -8.60 -22.56 10.75
CA VAL A 414 -8.41 -21.45 11.68
C VAL A 414 -9.66 -21.22 12.51
N HIS A 415 -10.81 -21.20 11.84
CA HIS A 415 -12.15 -20.97 12.37
C HIS A 415 -13.09 -22.13 12.02
N PRO A 416 -13.13 -23.20 12.83
CA PRO A 416 -13.84 -24.45 12.47
C PRO A 416 -15.33 -24.29 12.16
N LYS A 417 -15.98 -23.22 12.64
CA LYS A 417 -17.42 -22.97 12.44
C LYS A 417 -17.70 -22.07 11.22
N ILE A 418 -16.70 -21.68 10.44
CA ILE A 418 -16.89 -20.73 9.34
C ILE A 418 -17.97 -21.16 8.36
N ARG A 419 -18.07 -22.45 8.03
CA ARG A 419 -19.06 -22.97 7.07
C ARG A 419 -20.51 -22.84 7.53
N ASP A 420 -20.74 -22.77 8.86
CA ASP A 420 -22.09 -22.58 9.41
C ASP A 420 -22.58 -21.13 9.26
N HIS A 421 -21.65 -20.18 9.03
CA HIS A 421 -21.90 -18.75 9.05
C HIS A 421 -21.62 -18.05 7.72
N ALA A 422 -20.74 -18.62 6.86
CA ALA A 422 -20.31 -17.98 5.63
C ALA A 422 -21.34 -18.12 4.49
N GLY A 423 -21.64 -17.00 3.86
CA GLY A 423 -22.34 -16.93 2.58
C GLY A 423 -21.43 -17.26 1.38
N LYS A 424 -21.88 -16.89 0.19
CA LYS A 424 -21.11 -17.07 -1.04
C LYS A 424 -19.84 -16.24 -1.02
N GLY A 425 -18.69 -16.87 -1.31
CA GLY A 425 -17.41 -16.18 -1.44
C GLY A 425 -17.26 -15.54 -2.83
N PHE A 426 -16.44 -14.49 -2.85
CA PHE A 426 -15.94 -13.88 -4.09
C PHE A 426 -14.49 -13.43 -3.88
N HIS A 427 -13.80 -13.10 -4.96
CA HIS A 427 -12.39 -12.70 -4.87
C HIS A 427 -12.05 -11.50 -5.75
N ARG A 428 -10.98 -10.81 -5.38
CA ARG A 428 -10.32 -9.77 -6.16
C ARG A 428 -8.88 -10.19 -6.43
N HIS A 429 -8.50 -10.25 -7.71
CA HIS A 429 -7.16 -10.57 -8.18
C HIS A 429 -6.56 -9.36 -8.89
N TRP A 430 -5.50 -8.77 -8.32
CA TRP A 430 -4.90 -7.56 -8.86
C TRP A 430 -3.98 -7.82 -10.05
N GLY A 431 -3.28 -8.95 -10.11
CA GLY A 431 -2.49 -9.35 -11.26
C GLY A 431 -3.32 -9.57 -12.53
N GLY A 432 -4.58 -9.99 -12.35
CA GLY A 432 -5.56 -10.14 -13.42
C GLY A 432 -6.28 -8.85 -13.82
N ASP A 433 -6.08 -7.74 -13.10
CA ASP A 433 -6.68 -6.45 -13.44
C ASP A 433 -5.99 -5.85 -14.67
N PRO A 434 -6.71 -5.60 -15.79
CA PRO A 434 -6.10 -5.10 -17.02
C PRO A 434 -5.52 -3.68 -16.89
N HIS A 435 -6.00 -2.90 -15.91
CA HIS A 435 -5.61 -1.50 -15.71
C HIS A 435 -4.43 -1.32 -14.75
N ALA A 436 -4.08 -2.35 -13.96
CA ALA A 436 -2.97 -2.31 -13.02
C ALA A 436 -1.94 -3.42 -13.25
N ARG A 437 -2.39 -4.65 -13.55
CA ARG A 437 -1.60 -5.87 -13.75
C ARG A 437 -0.67 -6.24 -12.59
N ALA A 438 -0.90 -5.65 -11.43
CA ALA A 438 -0.18 -5.90 -10.19
C ALA A 438 -0.83 -5.18 -9.03
N ALA A 439 -0.54 -5.58 -7.81
CA ALA A 439 -1.02 -4.90 -6.60
C ALA A 439 -0.16 -3.68 -6.25
N TYR A 440 1.13 -3.86 -6.05
CA TYR A 440 2.08 -2.78 -5.67
C TYR A 440 3.52 -3.20 -5.93
N SER A 441 4.43 -2.21 -5.99
CA SER A 441 5.85 -2.51 -6.16
C SER A 441 6.47 -3.09 -4.88
N VAL A 442 7.27 -4.15 -5.06
CA VAL A 442 8.06 -4.79 -3.99
C VAL A 442 9.50 -4.89 -4.47
N PRO A 443 10.30 -3.85 -4.27
CA PRO A 443 11.71 -3.91 -4.65
C PRO A 443 12.43 -5.08 -3.96
N THR A 444 13.11 -5.90 -4.74
CA THR A 444 14.00 -6.96 -4.25
C THR A 444 15.41 -6.42 -4.00
N PRO A 445 16.31 -7.17 -3.35
CA PRO A 445 17.66 -6.68 -3.03
C PRO A 445 18.39 -6.06 -4.22
N GLY A 446 18.93 -4.86 -4.02
CA GLY A 446 19.66 -4.07 -5.01
C GLY A 446 18.80 -3.27 -6.00
N GLN A 447 17.47 -3.46 -6.02
CA GLN A 447 16.61 -2.76 -6.97
C GLN A 447 16.41 -1.29 -6.64
N ILE A 448 16.31 -0.91 -5.36
CA ILE A 448 16.20 0.48 -4.95
C ILE A 448 17.44 1.25 -5.41
N THR A 449 18.62 0.77 -5.06
CA THR A 449 19.90 1.36 -5.45
C THR A 449 20.02 1.50 -6.99
N ARG A 450 19.56 0.50 -7.71
CA ARG A 450 19.71 0.41 -9.17
C ARG A 450 18.68 1.24 -9.93
N HIS A 451 17.42 1.27 -9.47
CA HIS A 451 16.27 1.70 -10.26
C HIS A 451 15.58 2.96 -9.76
N LEU A 452 15.49 3.19 -8.43
CA LEU A 452 14.61 4.20 -7.86
C LEU A 452 14.86 5.59 -8.45
N SER A 453 16.12 6.03 -8.54
CA SER A 453 16.47 7.34 -9.10
C SER A 453 16.13 7.51 -10.60
N LYS A 454 15.84 6.41 -11.30
CA LYS A 454 15.50 6.40 -12.73
C LYS A 454 14.00 6.34 -12.96
N LEU A 455 13.26 5.67 -12.08
CA LEU A 455 11.81 5.49 -12.21
C LEU A 455 11.05 6.82 -12.18
N GLY A 456 11.44 7.75 -11.33
CA GLY A 456 10.81 9.07 -11.22
C GLY A 456 11.46 10.17 -12.08
N GLN A 457 12.51 9.87 -12.86
CA GLN A 457 13.23 10.88 -13.62
C GLN A 457 12.40 11.39 -14.81
N PRO A 458 12.26 12.70 -15.01
CA PRO A 458 11.60 13.25 -16.18
C PRO A 458 12.32 12.87 -17.50
N HIS A 459 11.55 12.69 -18.56
CA HIS A 459 12.02 12.50 -19.92
C HIS A 459 11.44 13.58 -20.83
N GLY A 460 12.18 14.66 -21.05
CA GLY A 460 11.71 15.80 -21.82
C GLY A 460 10.46 16.44 -21.19
N ARG A 461 9.31 16.29 -21.86
CA ARG A 461 8.03 16.83 -21.40
C ARG A 461 7.21 15.85 -20.57
N ILE A 462 7.73 14.64 -20.32
CA ILE A 462 7.06 13.57 -19.60
C ILE A 462 7.66 13.46 -18.21
N HIS A 463 6.82 13.59 -17.18
CA HIS A 463 7.13 13.40 -15.76
C HIS A 463 6.51 12.09 -15.28
N PHE A 464 7.18 11.38 -14.37
CA PHE A 464 6.72 10.08 -13.89
C PHE A 464 6.39 10.15 -12.40
N ALA A 465 5.24 9.60 -12.02
CA ALA A 465 4.81 9.48 -10.63
C ALA A 465 4.17 8.10 -10.39
N GLY A 466 3.82 7.82 -9.16
CA GLY A 466 3.30 6.53 -8.70
C GLY A 466 4.10 6.06 -7.49
N GLU A 467 3.52 5.16 -6.68
CA GLU A 467 4.17 4.65 -5.46
C GLU A 467 5.53 4.00 -5.73
N HIS A 468 5.73 3.45 -6.94
CA HIS A 468 6.98 2.83 -7.39
C HIS A 468 8.11 3.82 -7.70
N THR A 469 7.81 5.11 -7.79
CA THR A 469 8.81 6.17 -8.04
C THR A 469 9.34 6.82 -6.76
N THR A 470 8.99 6.27 -5.60
CA THR A 470 9.44 6.71 -4.28
C THR A 470 9.96 5.56 -3.44
N ILE A 471 10.76 5.89 -2.42
CA ILE A 471 11.21 4.90 -1.43
C ILE A 471 10.06 4.39 -0.55
N LEU A 472 8.96 5.15 -0.46
CA LEU A 472 7.75 4.80 0.28
C LEU A 472 6.83 3.91 -0.58
N SER A 473 7.39 2.89 -1.20
CA SER A 473 6.68 1.95 -2.08
C SER A 473 5.51 1.27 -1.37
N ALA A 474 4.55 0.78 -2.15
CA ALA A 474 3.36 0.07 -1.68
C ALA A 474 2.41 0.89 -0.77
N THR A 475 2.51 2.22 -0.74
CA THR A 475 1.71 3.08 0.14
C THR A 475 0.90 4.14 -0.63
N ILE A 476 -0.27 4.51 -0.08
CA ILE A 476 -1.05 5.66 -0.54
C ILE A 476 -0.20 6.94 -0.44
N GLU A 477 0.54 7.09 0.65
CA GLU A 477 1.39 8.25 0.89
C GLU A 477 2.48 8.42 -0.17
N GLY A 478 3.17 7.33 -0.53
CA GLY A 478 4.15 7.35 -1.61
C GLY A 478 3.55 7.77 -2.95
N ALA A 479 2.33 7.29 -3.26
CA ALA A 479 1.61 7.70 -4.45
C ALA A 479 1.29 9.20 -4.45
N LEU A 480 0.71 9.73 -3.36
CA LEU A 480 0.37 11.15 -3.21
C LEU A 480 1.59 12.06 -3.29
N ARG A 481 2.66 11.74 -2.55
CA ARG A 481 3.93 12.49 -2.58
C ARG A 481 4.55 12.52 -3.97
N SER A 482 4.52 11.39 -4.68
CA SER A 482 5.06 11.33 -6.05
C SER A 482 4.27 12.20 -7.03
N GLY A 483 2.95 12.24 -6.92
CA GLY A 483 2.09 13.11 -7.71
C GLY A 483 2.38 14.59 -7.47
N ALA A 484 2.44 14.98 -6.19
CA ALA A 484 2.79 16.35 -5.80
C ALA A 484 4.22 16.75 -6.23
N ARG A 485 5.19 15.81 -6.20
CA ARG A 485 6.55 16.03 -6.74
C ARG A 485 6.52 16.28 -8.23
N ALA A 486 5.84 15.41 -9.00
CA ALA A 486 5.77 15.56 -10.45
C ALA A 486 5.06 16.86 -10.88
N ALA A 487 4.05 17.30 -10.13
CA ALA A 487 3.41 18.59 -10.34
C ALA A 487 4.39 19.75 -10.14
N ARG A 488 5.19 19.75 -9.07
CA ARG A 488 6.26 20.77 -8.86
C ARG A 488 7.28 20.77 -9.98
N GLU A 489 7.74 19.60 -10.45
CA GLU A 489 8.65 19.49 -11.59
C GLU A 489 8.07 20.14 -12.86
N VAL A 490 6.78 19.95 -13.12
CA VAL A 490 6.08 20.60 -14.24
C VAL A 490 6.06 22.13 -14.08
N VAL A 491 5.71 22.62 -12.88
CA VAL A 491 5.67 24.06 -12.59
C VAL A 491 7.06 24.69 -12.77
N GLU A 492 8.12 24.05 -12.30
CA GLU A 492 9.50 24.49 -12.46
C GLU A 492 9.97 24.47 -13.93
N ALA A 493 9.51 23.50 -14.73
CA ALA A 493 9.84 23.36 -16.14
C ALA A 493 9.03 24.29 -17.08
N MET A 494 7.95 24.87 -16.58
CA MET A 494 7.08 25.80 -17.30
C MET A 494 6.94 27.10 -16.47
N PRO A 495 7.99 27.89 -16.35
CA PRO A 495 7.91 29.13 -15.59
C PRO A 495 6.85 30.07 -16.21
N ALA A 496 6.05 30.68 -15.32
CA ALA A 496 4.98 31.60 -15.67
C ALA A 496 5.49 32.88 -16.37
#